data_ad0c4f2d2a11c59950b15528b983b4b5
#
_entry.id   ad0c4f2d2a11c59950b15528b983b4b5
#
_cell.length_a   1.000
_cell.length_b   1.000
_cell.length_c   1.000
_cell.angle_alpha   90.00
_cell.angle_beta   90.00
_cell.angle_gamma   90.00
#
_symmetry.space_group_name_H-M   'P 1'
#
loop_
_entity.id
_entity.type
_entity.pdbx_description
1 polymer ?
#
loop_
_entity_poly.entity_id
_entity_poly.type
_entity_poly.pdbx_seq_one_letter_code
_entity_poly.pdbx_strand_id
1 'polypeptide(L)'
;MTWPFENDTSSIVKKLADRSMKADKRSKAFLLLTIALSVCMVFSIILISTGTQEEFKNTQRNKAQIGILGVTDEQTALLRQNKDISWIGEYSAIGFFYVDDKTITVAYGDEDYFSHQEEKTLQGSVPQKENEIMLPQNYIDFLGKAYKAGDVISLDVTGTGQKAEYTLSGILDDTKESNGYFIYVSKELARDLAKDSFQVTAYTRLNTDAISSTAILDFA
;
A
#
# COMPACT_ATOMS: atom_id res chain seq x y z
N MET A 1 1.52 -57.25 -69.20
CA MET A 1 1.88 -55.90 -69.70
C MET A 1 2.09 -55.04 -68.53
N THR A 2 3.35 -54.87 -68.11
CA THR A 2 3.71 -53.94 -67.07
C THR A 2 3.86 -52.54 -67.68
N TRP A 3 3.13 -51.60 -67.18
CA TRP A 3 3.23 -50.19 -67.61
C TRP A 3 4.63 -49.69 -67.42
N PRO A 4 5.28 -49.08 -68.40
CA PRO A 4 6.68 -48.66 -68.31
C PRO A 4 6.87 -47.37 -67.46
N PHE A 5 5.90 -46.99 -66.69
CA PHE A 5 5.94 -45.76 -65.90
C PHE A 5 5.76 -45.94 -64.37
N GLU A 6 5.88 -47.19 -63.89
CA GLU A 6 6.07 -47.38 -62.43
C GLU A 6 7.53 -47.07 -62.03
N ASN A 7 7.94 -45.86 -62.28
CA ASN A 7 9.17 -45.35 -61.62
C ASN A 7 8.87 -45.07 -60.14
N ASP A 8 9.39 -45.93 -59.30
CA ASP A 8 9.41 -45.64 -57.88
C ASP A 8 10.24 -44.37 -57.61
N THR A 9 9.57 -43.23 -57.68
CA THR A 9 10.15 -41.91 -57.40
C THR A 9 10.33 -41.63 -55.91
N SER A 10 9.92 -42.56 -55.04
CA SER A 10 9.97 -42.40 -53.59
C SER A 10 11.38 -42.16 -53.07
N SER A 11 12.38 -42.85 -53.67
CA SER A 11 13.79 -42.65 -53.29
C SER A 11 14.34 -41.31 -53.75
N ILE A 12 13.87 -40.77 -54.86
CA ILE A 12 14.25 -39.46 -55.39
C ILE A 12 13.61 -38.34 -54.56
N VAL A 13 12.34 -38.49 -54.25
CA VAL A 13 11.60 -37.55 -53.37
C VAL A 13 12.23 -37.49 -51.99
N LYS A 14 12.60 -38.66 -51.43
CA LYS A 14 13.29 -38.74 -50.14
C LYS A 14 14.65 -38.07 -50.18
N LYS A 15 15.47 -38.28 -51.22
CA LYS A 15 16.76 -37.61 -51.40
C LYS A 15 16.64 -36.11 -51.61
N LEU A 16 15.62 -35.66 -52.34
CA LEU A 16 15.32 -34.24 -52.54
C LEU A 16 14.87 -33.58 -51.20
N ALA A 17 13.98 -34.27 -50.48
CA ALA A 17 13.55 -33.82 -49.15
C ALA A 17 14.71 -33.74 -48.18
N ASP A 18 15.62 -34.75 -48.12
CA ASP A 18 16.82 -34.74 -47.27
C ASP A 18 17.82 -33.64 -47.65
N ARG A 19 18.00 -33.40 -48.97
CA ARG A 19 18.85 -32.29 -49.46
C ARG A 19 18.23 -30.94 -49.15
N SER A 20 16.95 -30.76 -49.37
CA SER A 20 16.20 -29.54 -48.98
C SER A 20 16.27 -29.31 -47.49
N MET A 21 16.11 -30.38 -46.67
CA MET A 21 16.26 -30.31 -45.22
C MET A 21 17.66 -29.93 -44.77
N LYS A 22 18.71 -30.37 -45.49
CA LYS A 22 20.13 -30.04 -45.18
C LYS A 22 20.55 -28.64 -45.66
N ALA A 23 20.03 -28.21 -46.84
CA ALA A 23 20.30 -26.92 -47.43
C ALA A 23 19.71 -25.76 -46.61
N ASP A 24 18.60 -25.99 -45.89
CA ASP A 24 17.80 -24.99 -45.24
C ASP A 24 17.95 -24.98 -43.70
N LYS A 25 19.05 -25.52 -43.18
CA LYS A 25 19.32 -25.60 -41.75
C LYS A 25 19.32 -24.22 -41.05
N ARG A 26 19.83 -23.18 -41.71
CA ARG A 26 19.85 -21.81 -41.19
C ARG A 26 18.45 -21.22 -41.10
N SER A 27 17.62 -21.40 -42.13
CA SER A 27 16.23 -20.93 -42.15
C SER A 27 15.39 -21.62 -41.09
N LYS A 28 15.56 -22.94 -40.91
CA LYS A 28 14.87 -23.70 -39.84
C LYS A 28 15.34 -23.31 -38.43
N ALA A 29 16.64 -23.12 -38.26
CA ALA A 29 17.16 -22.64 -36.98
C ALA A 29 16.62 -21.24 -36.65
N PHE A 30 16.54 -20.36 -37.65
CA PHE A 30 15.95 -19.03 -37.49
C PHE A 30 14.45 -19.09 -37.15
N LEU A 31 13.70 -19.96 -37.84
CA LEU A 31 12.28 -20.16 -37.60
C LEU A 31 12.01 -20.73 -36.19
N LEU A 32 12.80 -21.71 -35.74
CA LEU A 32 12.74 -22.24 -34.37
C LEU A 32 13.06 -21.17 -33.33
N LEU A 33 14.10 -20.37 -33.59
CA LEU A 33 14.49 -19.27 -32.69
C LEU A 33 13.39 -18.21 -32.59
N THR A 34 12.78 -17.86 -33.73
CA THR A 34 11.64 -16.89 -33.76
C THR A 34 10.44 -17.42 -32.99
N ILE A 35 10.09 -18.70 -33.17
CA ILE A 35 9.00 -19.32 -32.41
C ILE A 35 9.33 -19.35 -30.92
N ALA A 36 10.55 -19.77 -30.55
CA ALA A 36 10.97 -19.80 -29.17
C ALA A 36 10.93 -18.41 -28.51
N LEU A 37 11.42 -17.37 -29.20
CA LEU A 37 11.37 -15.99 -28.71
C LEU A 37 9.92 -15.51 -28.56
N SER A 38 9.04 -15.81 -29.52
CA SER A 38 7.63 -15.43 -29.44
C SER A 38 6.93 -16.10 -28.25
N VAL A 39 7.19 -17.39 -28.05
CA VAL A 39 6.64 -18.13 -26.90
C VAL A 39 7.19 -17.57 -25.58
N CYS A 40 8.49 -17.33 -25.48
CA CYS A 40 9.10 -16.71 -24.31
C CYS A 40 8.50 -15.33 -24.02
N MET A 41 8.25 -14.51 -25.05
CA MET A 41 7.66 -13.18 -24.90
C MET A 41 6.24 -13.26 -24.35
N VAL A 42 5.41 -14.16 -24.88
CA VAL A 42 4.04 -14.39 -24.38
C VAL A 42 4.06 -14.86 -22.91
N PHE A 43 4.90 -15.84 -22.59
CA PHE A 43 5.05 -16.30 -21.20
C PHE A 43 5.54 -15.21 -20.26
N SER A 44 6.49 -14.39 -20.69
CA SER A 44 6.98 -13.26 -19.90
C SER A 44 5.88 -12.23 -19.60
N ILE A 45 5.04 -11.92 -20.61
CA ILE A 45 3.91 -11.00 -20.42
C ILE A 45 2.90 -11.59 -19.43
N ILE A 46 2.58 -12.88 -19.53
CA ILE A 46 1.66 -13.55 -18.61
C ILE A 46 2.23 -13.54 -17.19
N LEU A 47 3.50 -13.89 -17.00
CA LEU A 47 4.14 -13.92 -15.69
C LEU A 47 4.22 -12.52 -15.04
N ILE A 48 4.56 -11.49 -15.83
CA ILE A 48 4.57 -10.11 -15.34
C ILE A 48 3.14 -9.68 -14.97
N SER A 49 2.16 -9.96 -15.81
CA SER A 49 0.76 -9.58 -15.56
C SER A 49 0.20 -10.28 -14.33
N THR A 50 0.44 -11.57 -14.16
CA THR A 50 -0.03 -12.31 -12.97
C THR A 50 0.72 -11.88 -11.71
N GLY A 51 2.04 -11.69 -11.80
CA GLY A 51 2.85 -11.23 -10.68
C GLY A 51 2.45 -9.84 -10.19
N THR A 52 2.26 -8.89 -11.12
CA THR A 52 1.80 -7.54 -10.76
C THR A 52 0.38 -7.52 -10.22
N GLN A 53 -0.52 -8.37 -10.71
CA GLN A 53 -1.87 -8.49 -10.16
C GLN A 53 -1.86 -9.07 -8.73
N GLU A 54 -1.04 -10.07 -8.46
CA GLU A 54 -0.92 -10.64 -7.10
C GLU A 54 -0.28 -9.63 -6.14
N GLU A 55 0.77 -8.94 -6.57
CA GLU A 55 1.41 -7.90 -5.77
C GLU A 55 0.44 -6.74 -5.49
N PHE A 56 -0.31 -6.30 -6.50
CA PHE A 56 -1.34 -5.28 -6.33
C PHE A 56 -2.45 -5.75 -5.38
N LYS A 57 -2.95 -6.98 -5.52
CA LYS A 57 -3.94 -7.56 -4.59
C LYS A 57 -3.39 -7.62 -3.16
N ASN A 58 -2.14 -8.06 -2.99
CA ASN A 58 -1.52 -8.16 -1.68
C ASN A 58 -1.29 -6.79 -1.05
N THR A 59 -0.84 -5.80 -1.84
CA THR A 59 -0.66 -4.41 -1.38
C THR A 59 -2.01 -3.76 -1.02
N GLN A 60 -3.07 -4.06 -1.76
CA GLN A 60 -4.41 -3.55 -1.47
C GLN A 60 -5.17 -4.37 -0.42
N ARG A 61 -4.72 -5.57 -0.11
CA ARG A 61 -5.47 -6.53 0.74
C ARG A 61 -5.71 -6.00 2.15
N ASN A 62 -4.80 -5.19 2.67
CA ASN A 62 -4.90 -4.64 4.02
C ASN A 62 -5.31 -3.16 4.04
N LYS A 63 -5.35 -2.48 2.88
CA LYS A 63 -5.72 -1.06 2.82
C LYS A 63 -7.22 -0.84 2.96
N ALA A 64 -7.58 0.32 3.46
CA ALA A 64 -8.97 0.77 3.51
C ALA A 64 -9.59 0.81 2.11
N GLN A 65 -10.83 0.38 2.00
CA GLN A 65 -11.64 0.48 0.78
C GLN A 65 -12.56 1.69 0.81
N ILE A 66 -12.96 2.11 2.01
CA ILE A 66 -13.93 3.17 2.24
C ILE A 66 -13.40 4.09 3.34
N GLY A 67 -13.57 5.39 3.15
CA GLY A 67 -13.40 6.41 4.18
C GLY A 67 -14.73 7.09 4.43
N ILE A 68 -15.21 7.08 5.67
CA ILE A 68 -16.44 7.73 6.10
C ILE A 68 -16.07 8.95 6.92
N LEU A 69 -16.40 10.13 6.43
CA LEU A 69 -16.04 11.41 7.04
C LEU A 69 -17.02 11.80 8.14
N GLY A 70 -16.51 12.39 9.22
CA GLY A 70 -17.33 13.01 10.26
C GLY A 70 -18.10 12.02 11.12
N VAL A 71 -17.55 10.80 11.32
CA VAL A 71 -18.18 9.78 12.16
C VAL A 71 -18.11 10.17 13.64
N THR A 72 -19.20 9.89 14.36
CA THR A 72 -19.22 9.97 15.84
C THR A 72 -18.69 8.68 16.47
N ASP A 73 -18.36 8.76 17.77
CA ASP A 73 -17.91 7.56 18.51
C ASP A 73 -18.97 6.46 18.52
N GLU A 74 -20.28 6.84 18.60
CA GLU A 74 -21.41 5.91 18.56
C GLU A 74 -21.50 5.22 17.19
N GLN A 75 -21.34 6.00 16.10
CA GLN A 75 -21.36 5.45 14.74
C GLN A 75 -20.16 4.52 14.51
N THR A 76 -18.97 4.89 14.98
CA THR A 76 -17.79 4.00 14.90
C THR A 76 -18.04 2.71 15.68
N ALA A 77 -18.64 2.79 16.87
CA ALA A 77 -18.95 1.62 17.67
C ALA A 77 -19.97 0.68 16.98
N LEU A 78 -20.98 1.26 16.28
CA LEU A 78 -21.92 0.48 15.48
C LEU A 78 -21.25 -0.18 14.28
N LEU A 79 -20.38 0.56 13.58
CA LEU A 79 -19.64 0.02 12.45
C LEU A 79 -18.73 -1.13 12.88
N ARG A 80 -18.06 -1.04 14.05
CA ARG A 80 -17.22 -2.12 14.61
C ARG A 80 -18.01 -3.40 14.94
N GLN A 81 -19.33 -3.30 15.18
CA GLN A 81 -20.19 -4.46 15.42
C GLN A 81 -20.70 -5.12 14.14
N ASN A 82 -20.50 -4.47 12.98
CA ASN A 82 -20.96 -5.00 11.71
C ASN A 82 -20.05 -6.14 11.24
N LYS A 83 -20.63 -7.34 11.10
CA LYS A 83 -19.92 -8.56 10.66
C LYS A 83 -19.34 -8.50 9.23
N ASP A 84 -19.87 -7.58 8.40
CA ASP A 84 -19.42 -7.42 7.03
C ASP A 84 -18.19 -6.50 6.93
N ILE A 85 -17.76 -5.90 8.05
CA ILE A 85 -16.58 -5.06 8.15
C ILE A 85 -15.43 -5.89 8.72
N SER A 86 -14.29 -5.85 8.04
CA SER A 86 -13.08 -6.56 8.44
C SER A 86 -12.32 -5.82 9.55
N TRP A 87 -12.18 -4.51 9.37
CA TRP A 87 -11.54 -3.62 10.34
C TRP A 87 -11.99 -2.17 10.15
N ILE A 88 -11.84 -1.38 11.19
CA ILE A 88 -12.08 0.06 11.19
C ILE A 88 -10.95 0.75 11.93
N GLY A 89 -10.31 1.70 11.25
CA GLY A 89 -9.33 2.60 11.84
C GLY A 89 -9.80 4.03 11.81
N GLU A 90 -9.59 4.76 12.88
CA GLU A 90 -9.93 6.17 13.01
C GLU A 90 -8.73 7.06 12.70
N TYR A 91 -8.95 8.13 11.93
CA TYR A 91 -7.95 9.15 11.65
C TYR A 91 -8.57 10.54 11.64
N SER A 92 -7.83 11.53 12.12
CA SER A 92 -8.21 12.94 12.02
C SER A 92 -6.99 13.82 11.81
N ALA A 93 -7.00 14.64 10.77
CA ALA A 93 -6.04 15.73 10.63
C ALA A 93 -6.53 16.94 11.43
N ILE A 94 -5.76 17.35 12.42
CA ILE A 94 -6.13 18.43 13.35
C ILE A 94 -5.79 19.81 12.75
N GLY A 95 -4.59 19.91 12.21
CA GLY A 95 -4.09 21.14 11.63
C GLY A 95 -2.64 20.99 11.17
N PHE A 96 -2.10 22.08 10.68
CA PHE A 96 -0.69 22.13 10.29
C PHE A 96 -0.09 23.51 10.60
N PHE A 97 1.23 23.54 10.74
CA PHE A 97 2.02 24.76 10.87
C PHE A 97 3.36 24.59 10.18
N TYR A 98 4.16 25.63 10.11
CA TYR A 98 5.45 25.63 9.42
C TYR A 98 6.60 25.82 10.37
N VAL A 99 7.65 25.03 10.20
CA VAL A 99 8.94 25.15 10.90
C VAL A 99 10.04 25.00 9.85
N ASP A 100 10.90 26.03 9.70
CA ASP A 100 12.03 26.02 8.76
C ASP A 100 11.64 25.50 7.34
N ASP A 101 10.60 26.08 6.75
CA ASP A 101 10.05 25.72 5.42
C ASP A 101 9.48 24.28 5.32
N LYS A 102 9.35 23.58 6.43
CA LYS A 102 8.70 22.26 6.51
C LYS A 102 7.30 22.39 7.08
N THR A 103 6.37 21.65 6.50
CA THR A 103 5.01 21.54 7.03
C THR A 103 4.99 20.50 8.15
N ILE A 104 4.50 20.89 9.31
CA ILE A 104 4.25 19.97 10.42
C ILE A 104 2.74 19.76 10.52
N THR A 105 2.29 18.55 10.30
CA THR A 105 0.86 18.18 10.40
C THR A 105 0.64 17.50 11.74
N VAL A 106 -0.33 18.01 12.51
CA VAL A 106 -0.79 17.36 13.73
C VAL A 106 -2.01 16.51 13.41
N ALA A 107 -1.98 15.25 13.78
CA ALA A 107 -3.02 14.30 13.47
C ALA A 107 -3.26 13.33 14.63
N TYR A 108 -4.41 12.71 14.61
CA TYR A 108 -4.79 11.56 15.44
C TYR A 108 -4.95 10.33 14.53
N GLY A 109 -4.56 9.18 15.05
CA GLY A 109 -4.84 7.88 14.46
C GLY A 109 -4.88 6.82 15.55
N ASP A 110 -5.81 5.88 15.44
CA ASP A 110 -5.88 4.75 16.35
C ASP A 110 -4.98 3.58 15.92
N GLU A 111 -4.86 2.57 16.76
CA GLU A 111 -4.02 1.40 16.51
C GLU A 111 -4.48 0.63 15.27
N ASP A 112 -5.78 0.52 15.04
CA ASP A 112 -6.34 -0.15 13.85
C ASP A 112 -5.96 0.60 12.57
N TYR A 113 -6.00 1.93 12.59
CA TYR A 113 -5.54 2.75 11.47
C TYR A 113 -4.09 2.46 11.11
N PHE A 114 -3.17 2.55 12.09
CA PHE A 114 -1.74 2.35 11.82
C PHE A 114 -1.39 0.91 11.47
N SER A 115 -2.08 -0.08 12.02
CA SER A 115 -1.84 -1.50 11.70
C SER A 115 -2.16 -1.85 10.25
N HIS A 116 -3.00 -1.05 9.57
CA HIS A 116 -3.42 -1.26 8.19
C HIS A 116 -2.85 -0.23 7.21
N GLN A 117 -1.95 0.65 7.66
CA GLN A 117 -1.13 1.51 6.81
C GLN A 117 0.18 0.82 6.42
N GLU A 118 0.88 1.39 5.45
CA GLU A 118 2.23 0.91 5.07
C GLU A 118 3.27 1.20 6.16
N GLU A 119 3.01 2.26 6.92
CA GLU A 119 3.85 2.68 8.04
C GLU A 119 3.58 1.79 9.25
N LYS A 120 4.63 1.22 9.80
CA LYS A 120 4.56 0.39 11.00
C LYS A 120 5.23 1.10 12.17
N THR A 121 4.70 0.88 13.36
CA THR A 121 5.37 1.36 14.58
C THR A 121 6.67 0.59 14.77
N LEU A 122 7.80 1.30 14.74
CA LEU A 122 9.13 0.71 14.99
C LEU A 122 9.29 0.28 16.44
N GLN A 123 8.84 1.13 17.35
CA GLN A 123 8.92 0.88 18.79
C GLN A 123 7.79 1.63 19.50
N GLY A 124 7.33 1.07 20.63
CA GLY A 124 6.29 1.71 21.45
C GLY A 124 4.88 1.46 20.95
N SER A 125 3.99 2.40 21.19
CA SER A 125 2.55 2.31 20.91
C SER A 125 2.01 3.65 20.42
N VAL A 126 0.79 3.62 19.88
CA VAL A 126 0.03 4.86 19.60
C VAL A 126 -0.28 5.64 20.88
N PRO A 127 -0.34 6.97 20.82
CA PRO A 127 -0.64 7.81 21.99
C PRO A 127 -2.02 7.50 22.56
N GLN A 128 -2.09 7.25 23.88
CA GLN A 128 -3.33 6.99 24.60
C GLN A 128 -3.71 8.12 25.56
N LYS A 129 -2.73 8.91 26.02
CA LYS A 129 -2.93 9.98 26.98
C LYS A 129 -2.61 11.35 26.38
N GLU A 130 -3.18 12.41 26.94
CA GLU A 130 -3.00 13.78 26.47
C GLU A 130 -1.52 14.23 26.39
N ASN A 131 -0.69 13.73 27.26
CA ASN A 131 0.74 14.05 27.27
C ASN A 131 1.61 13.08 26.47
N GLU A 132 1.00 12.21 25.66
CA GLU A 132 1.70 11.26 24.80
C GLU A 132 1.62 11.70 23.35
N ILE A 133 2.75 11.53 22.64
CA ILE A 133 2.84 11.76 21.20
C ILE A 133 3.58 10.61 20.54
N MET A 134 3.34 10.42 19.25
CA MET A 134 4.09 9.50 18.39
C MET A 134 4.65 10.28 17.21
N LEU A 135 5.90 10.00 16.85
CA LEU A 135 6.61 10.69 15.79
C LEU A 135 7.12 9.70 14.75
N PRO A 136 7.13 10.08 13.47
CA PRO A 136 7.84 9.31 12.47
C PRO A 136 9.35 9.48 12.60
N GLN A 137 10.12 8.47 12.19
CA GLN A 137 11.58 8.48 12.28
C GLN A 137 12.19 9.67 11.52
N ASN A 138 11.68 10.01 10.35
CA ASN A 138 12.17 11.15 9.56
C ASN A 138 12.04 12.49 10.29
N TYR A 139 11.02 12.67 11.15
CA TYR A 139 10.90 13.89 11.97
C TYR A 139 11.87 13.87 13.14
N ILE A 140 12.12 12.73 13.75
CA ILE A 140 13.15 12.56 14.78
C ILE A 140 14.53 12.90 14.21
N ASP A 141 14.83 12.43 13.00
CA ASP A 141 16.08 12.73 12.30
C ASP A 141 16.21 14.24 11.99
N PHE A 142 15.12 14.89 11.60
CA PHE A 142 15.07 16.35 11.40
C PHE A 142 15.34 17.11 12.69
N LEU A 143 14.88 16.64 13.85
CA LEU A 143 15.16 17.25 15.16
C LEU A 143 16.64 17.11 15.58
N GLY A 144 17.42 16.28 14.89
CA GLY A 144 18.85 16.10 15.10
C GLY A 144 19.23 15.44 16.43
N LYS A 145 18.29 14.73 17.07
CA LYS A 145 18.50 14.01 18.34
C LYS A 145 17.99 12.59 18.23
N ALA A 146 18.71 11.66 18.85
CA ALA A 146 18.25 10.29 18.96
C ALA A 146 17.26 10.17 20.13
N TYR A 147 15.99 9.96 19.82
CA TYR A 147 14.94 9.68 20.80
C TYR A 147 14.51 8.22 20.73
N LYS A 148 13.99 7.72 21.87
CA LYS A 148 13.39 6.38 21.99
C LYS A 148 12.00 6.49 22.59
N ALA A 149 11.18 5.48 22.37
CA ALA A 149 9.89 5.38 23.06
C ALA A 149 10.10 5.42 24.58
N GLY A 150 9.32 6.25 25.28
CA GLY A 150 9.44 6.54 26.70
C GLY A 150 10.21 7.84 27.01
N ASP A 151 10.94 8.42 26.09
CA ASP A 151 11.66 9.68 26.31
C ASP A 151 10.67 10.85 26.40
N VAL A 152 11.08 11.88 27.17
CA VAL A 152 10.34 13.14 27.22
C VAL A 152 10.93 14.10 26.19
N ILE A 153 10.06 14.69 25.40
CA ILE A 153 10.40 15.63 24.34
C ILE A 153 9.63 16.95 24.52
N SER A 154 10.31 18.05 24.32
CA SER A 154 9.70 19.38 24.35
C SER A 154 9.41 19.84 22.94
N LEU A 155 8.12 19.85 22.54
CA LEU A 155 7.65 20.21 21.20
C LEU A 155 6.51 21.23 21.27
N ASP A 156 6.44 22.07 20.24
CA ASP A 156 5.24 22.86 19.93
C ASP A 156 4.35 22.04 19.01
N VAL A 157 3.19 21.62 19.50
CA VAL A 157 2.17 20.91 18.71
C VAL A 157 1.05 21.84 18.23
N THR A 158 1.11 23.12 18.62
CA THR A 158 0.07 24.12 18.31
C THR A 158 0.48 25.10 17.22
N GLY A 159 1.76 25.16 16.88
CA GLY A 159 2.31 26.16 15.96
C GLY A 159 2.33 27.59 16.53
N THR A 160 2.13 27.76 17.84
CA THR A 160 2.13 29.06 18.51
C THR A 160 3.51 29.50 19.01
N GLY A 161 4.52 28.64 18.86
CA GLY A 161 5.85 28.84 19.43
C GLY A 161 5.98 28.40 20.91
N GLN A 162 4.89 27.97 21.52
CA GLN A 162 4.91 27.48 22.90
C GLN A 162 5.17 25.97 22.90
N LYS A 163 6.28 25.60 23.55
CA LYS A 163 6.66 24.19 23.70
C LYS A 163 6.07 23.62 24.98
N ALA A 164 5.53 22.42 24.92
CA ALA A 164 5.13 21.62 26.06
C ALA A 164 5.93 20.33 26.12
N GLU A 165 5.95 19.67 27.26
CA GLU A 165 6.61 18.37 27.42
C GLU A 165 5.63 17.23 27.13
N TYR A 166 6.06 16.35 26.25
CA TYR A 166 5.32 15.14 25.88
C TYR A 166 6.19 13.91 26.07
N THR A 167 5.56 12.80 26.40
CA THR A 167 6.19 11.48 26.38
C THR A 167 6.07 10.90 24.97
N LEU A 168 7.19 10.50 24.39
CA LEU A 168 7.21 9.82 23.10
C LEU A 168 6.70 8.37 23.28
N SER A 169 5.44 8.12 22.99
CA SER A 169 4.82 6.79 23.17
C SER A 169 5.25 5.80 22.11
N GLY A 170 5.57 6.26 20.89
CA GLY A 170 5.98 5.41 19.80
C GLY A 170 6.71 6.17 18.70
N ILE A 171 7.38 5.39 17.84
CA ILE A 171 8.10 5.87 16.67
C ILE A 171 7.63 5.07 15.45
N LEU A 172 7.14 5.78 14.43
CA LEU A 172 6.72 5.18 13.16
C LEU A 172 7.92 4.95 12.24
N ASP A 173 7.89 3.84 11.51
CA ASP A 173 8.86 3.53 10.46
C ASP A 173 8.55 4.32 9.17
N ASP A 174 8.78 5.62 9.24
CA ASP A 174 8.76 6.50 8.07
C ASP A 174 10.13 7.16 7.94
N THR A 175 10.94 6.60 7.05
CA THR A 175 12.30 7.08 6.75
C THR A 175 12.37 7.90 5.47
N LYS A 176 11.25 8.07 4.76
CA LYS A 176 11.22 8.81 3.50
C LYS A 176 11.45 10.29 3.75
N GLU A 177 12.37 10.89 3.02
CA GLU A 177 12.49 12.34 3.00
C GLU A 177 11.19 12.97 2.51
N SER A 178 10.65 13.88 3.28
CA SER A 178 9.39 14.57 3.00
C SER A 178 9.55 16.08 3.14
N ASN A 179 8.71 16.82 2.44
CA ASN A 179 8.56 18.26 2.67
C ASN A 179 7.65 18.58 3.87
N GLY A 180 7.11 17.54 4.50
CA GLY A 180 6.27 17.66 5.69
C GLY A 180 6.47 16.49 6.63
N TYR A 181 6.21 16.75 7.90
CA TYR A 181 6.29 15.77 8.97
C TYR A 181 4.97 15.67 9.71
N PHE A 182 4.79 14.60 10.46
CA PHE A 182 3.62 14.39 11.28
C PHE A 182 3.98 14.38 12.77
N ILE A 183 3.05 14.88 13.58
CA ILE A 183 3.00 14.66 15.02
C ILE A 183 1.66 13.97 15.28
N TYR A 184 1.70 12.74 15.72
CA TYR A 184 0.48 12.04 16.12
C TYR A 184 0.24 12.20 17.60
N VAL A 185 -0.98 12.55 17.95
CA VAL A 185 -1.43 12.84 19.31
C VAL A 185 -2.56 11.90 19.72
N SER A 186 -2.86 11.84 21.02
CA SER A 186 -4.01 11.09 21.52
C SER A 186 -5.33 11.70 21.03
N LYS A 187 -6.41 10.92 21.07
CA LYS A 187 -7.76 11.40 20.71
C LYS A 187 -8.24 12.54 21.60
N GLU A 188 -7.88 12.50 22.87
CA GLU A 188 -8.21 13.55 23.84
C GLU A 188 -7.51 14.87 23.47
N LEU A 189 -6.19 14.85 23.31
CA LEU A 189 -5.44 16.04 22.89
C LEU A 189 -5.89 16.55 21.52
N ALA A 190 -6.21 15.65 20.59
CA ALA A 190 -6.74 16.02 19.28
C ALA A 190 -8.05 16.79 19.37
N ARG A 191 -8.98 16.37 20.25
CA ARG A 191 -10.23 17.07 20.50
C ARG A 191 -10.02 18.45 21.11
N ASP A 192 -9.11 18.55 22.07
CA ASP A 192 -8.80 19.82 22.73
C ASP A 192 -8.16 20.84 21.78
N LEU A 193 -7.28 20.37 20.89
CA LEU A 193 -6.65 21.22 19.88
C LEU A 193 -7.63 21.67 18.78
N ALA A 194 -8.43 20.78 18.27
CA ALA A 194 -9.36 21.06 17.17
C ALA A 194 -10.69 21.65 17.61
N LYS A 195 -11.08 21.45 18.87
CA LYS A 195 -12.37 21.91 19.44
C LYS A 195 -13.56 21.53 18.54
N ASP A 196 -14.34 22.53 18.12
CA ASP A 196 -15.54 22.35 17.29
C ASP A 196 -15.24 21.85 15.87
N SER A 197 -13.97 21.91 15.45
CA SER A 197 -13.55 21.43 14.13
C SER A 197 -13.05 19.96 14.13
N PHE A 198 -13.07 19.30 15.29
CA PHE A 198 -12.62 17.90 15.38
C PHE A 198 -13.56 16.97 14.60
N GLN A 199 -13.05 16.39 13.55
CA GLN A 199 -13.77 15.42 12.71
C GLN A 199 -12.94 14.17 12.50
N VAL A 200 -13.53 13.04 12.81
CA VAL A 200 -12.89 11.73 12.60
C VAL A 200 -13.33 11.15 11.26
N THR A 201 -12.37 10.63 10.52
CA THR A 201 -12.62 9.78 9.36
C THR A 201 -12.45 8.33 9.77
N ALA A 202 -13.48 7.51 9.62
CA ALA A 202 -13.38 6.07 9.77
C ALA A 202 -12.91 5.45 8.45
N TYR A 203 -11.73 4.85 8.45
CA TYR A 203 -11.25 4.04 7.36
C TYR A 203 -11.60 2.58 7.61
N THR A 204 -12.21 1.94 6.62
CA THR A 204 -12.72 0.58 6.78
C THR A 204 -12.48 -0.29 5.57
N ARG A 205 -12.49 -1.60 5.81
CA ARG A 205 -12.47 -2.64 4.79
C ARG A 205 -13.59 -3.63 5.02
N LEU A 206 -14.26 -4.01 3.94
CA LEU A 206 -15.28 -5.04 3.96
C LEU A 206 -14.67 -6.45 3.95
N ASN A 207 -15.37 -7.41 4.54
CA ASN A 207 -14.99 -8.83 4.54
C ASN A 207 -15.08 -9.49 3.15
N THR A 208 -15.80 -8.88 2.21
CA THR A 208 -15.95 -9.39 0.85
C THR A 208 -15.13 -8.55 -0.12
N ASP A 209 -14.43 -9.21 -1.05
CA ASP A 209 -13.73 -8.52 -2.15
C ASP A 209 -14.72 -7.87 -3.16
N ALA A 210 -16.01 -8.17 -3.03
CA ALA A 210 -17.07 -7.53 -3.80
C ALA A 210 -17.57 -6.31 -3.04
N ILE A 211 -17.26 -5.12 -3.56
CA ILE A 211 -17.91 -3.89 -3.14
C ILE A 211 -19.39 -4.01 -3.55
N SER A 212 -20.22 -4.51 -2.64
CA SER A 212 -21.66 -4.42 -2.80
C SER A 212 -22.03 -2.99 -2.45
N SER A 213 -22.38 -2.18 -3.45
CA SER A 213 -22.84 -0.81 -3.26
C SER A 213 -24.09 -0.73 -2.34
N THR A 214 -24.81 -1.83 -2.17
CA THR A 214 -25.95 -1.93 -1.25
C THR A 214 -25.57 -1.92 0.22
N ALA A 215 -24.41 -2.49 0.60
CA ALA A 215 -23.97 -2.50 1.99
C ALA A 215 -23.62 -1.09 2.52
N ILE A 216 -23.33 -0.15 1.63
CA ILE A 216 -22.98 1.24 1.97
C ILE A 216 -24.24 2.10 2.13
N LEU A 217 -25.28 1.83 1.34
CA LEU A 217 -26.52 2.61 1.33
C LEU A 217 -27.45 2.32 2.53
N ASP A 218 -27.28 1.18 3.18
CA ASP A 218 -28.04 0.83 4.39
C ASP A 218 -27.55 1.55 5.66
N PHE A 219 -26.44 2.33 5.56
CA PHE A 219 -25.87 3.13 6.65
C PHE A 219 -26.07 4.65 6.49
N ALA A 220 -26.64 5.10 5.39
CA ALA A 220 -26.97 6.51 5.15
C ALA A 220 -28.40 6.84 5.57
#